data_d608e00eaac85d56946487373b985883
#
_entry.id   d608e00eaac85d56946487373b985883
#
_cell.length_a   1.000
_cell.length_b   1.000
_cell.length_c   1.000
_cell.angle_alpha   90.00
_cell.angle_beta   90.00
_cell.angle_gamma   90.00
#
_symmetry.space_group_name_H-M   'P 1'
#
loop_
_entity.id
_entity.type
_entity.pdbx_description
1 polymer ?
#
loop_
_entity_poly.entity_id
_entity_poly.type
_entity_poly.pdbx_seq_one_letter_code
_entity_poly.pdbx_strand_id
1 'polypeptide(L)'
;YTFRYFNVRTNRFEVEGGEYELLIGSSCRDIRLTAKHTEQGTSAPNPYSQLTVQSYRTARVTDVSDAEFAALLGHAIPPHLWDKTQPLTLNDTVTQLRYAKNPLARLIYRILTRMKNKATAAGKPDLNLLFIYNIPFRGMAKMMNGMVSMAMAEDMLLMVNGHFFRGCGRLIHHFCHRPKLNLNPDK
;
A
#
# COMPACT_ATOMS: atom_id res chain seq x y z
N TYR A 1 -6.48 -29.44 0.03
CA TYR A 1 -6.34 -27.99 -0.25
C TYR A 1 -4.90 -27.48 -0.08
N THR A 2 -4.00 -28.24 0.51
CA THR A 2 -2.65 -27.79 0.94
C THR A 2 -1.73 -27.42 -0.23
N PHE A 3 -1.76 -28.15 -1.33
CA PHE A 3 -0.87 -27.95 -2.48
C PHE A 3 -1.48 -27.10 -3.60
N ARG A 4 -2.54 -26.35 -3.31
CA ARG A 4 -3.23 -25.52 -4.30
C ARG A 4 -2.70 -24.09 -4.30
N TYR A 5 -2.50 -23.55 -5.49
CA TYR A 5 -2.26 -22.13 -5.71
C TYR A 5 -3.32 -21.53 -6.65
N PHE A 6 -3.55 -20.26 -6.56
CA PHE A 6 -4.46 -19.56 -7.48
C PHE A 6 -3.71 -19.16 -8.74
N ASN A 7 -4.11 -19.73 -9.89
CA ASN A 7 -3.51 -19.41 -11.16
C ASN A 7 -4.28 -18.25 -11.82
N VAL A 8 -3.64 -17.08 -11.90
CA VAL A 8 -4.23 -15.85 -12.47
C VAL A 8 -4.56 -15.97 -13.96
N ARG A 9 -3.94 -16.90 -14.69
CA ARG A 9 -4.22 -17.12 -16.11
C ARG A 9 -5.48 -17.95 -16.34
N THR A 10 -5.71 -18.96 -15.49
CA THR A 10 -6.88 -19.82 -15.56
C THR A 10 -8.01 -19.34 -14.67
N ASN A 11 -7.75 -18.35 -13.80
CA ASN A 11 -8.66 -17.78 -12.82
C ASN A 11 -9.30 -18.82 -11.90
N ARG A 12 -8.53 -19.83 -11.46
CA ARG A 12 -8.96 -20.90 -10.56
C ARG A 12 -7.80 -21.46 -9.76
N PHE A 13 -8.13 -22.29 -8.75
CA PHE A 13 -7.13 -23.02 -7.99
C PHE A 13 -6.62 -24.23 -8.77
N GLU A 14 -5.31 -24.31 -8.90
CA GLU A 14 -4.60 -25.41 -9.55
C GLU A 14 -3.65 -26.06 -8.55
N VAL A 15 -3.20 -27.28 -8.85
CA VAL A 15 -2.18 -27.99 -8.05
C VAL A 15 -0.88 -28.00 -8.82
N GLU A 16 0.20 -27.57 -8.16
CA GLU A 16 1.55 -27.72 -8.71
C GLU A 16 2.04 -29.15 -8.42
N GLY A 17 2.35 -29.89 -9.48
CA GLY A 17 2.88 -31.23 -9.34
C GLY A 17 4.38 -31.22 -9.02
N GLY A 18 4.82 -32.14 -8.19
CA GLY A 18 6.21 -32.26 -7.83
C GLY A 18 6.45 -33.08 -6.58
N GLU A 19 7.73 -33.23 -6.22
CA GLU A 19 8.14 -33.81 -4.96
C GLU A 19 8.20 -32.74 -3.89
N TYR A 20 7.48 -32.97 -2.79
CA TYR A 20 7.43 -32.09 -1.62
C TYR A 20 8.15 -32.74 -0.46
N GLU A 21 8.91 -31.94 0.28
CA GLU A 21 9.48 -32.35 1.55
C GLU A 21 8.64 -31.85 2.71
N LEU A 22 8.09 -32.73 3.50
CA LEU A 22 7.27 -32.42 4.68
C LEU A 22 8.20 -32.39 5.91
N LEU A 23 8.30 -31.23 6.52
CA LEU A 23 9.15 -31.00 7.69
C LEU A 23 8.25 -30.81 8.92
N ILE A 24 8.40 -31.71 9.91
CA ILE A 24 7.64 -31.67 11.15
C ILE A 24 8.60 -31.41 12.31
N GLY A 25 8.38 -30.31 13.01
CA GLY A 25 9.24 -29.86 14.10
C GLY A 25 8.56 -28.93 15.08
N SER A 26 9.23 -28.56 16.15
CA SER A 26 8.76 -27.54 17.11
C SER A 26 8.95 -26.13 16.59
N SER A 27 9.85 -25.95 15.62
CA SER A 27 10.09 -24.69 14.90
C SER A 27 10.73 -24.95 13.54
N CYS A 28 10.86 -23.94 12.69
CA CYS A 28 11.58 -24.06 11.41
C CYS A 28 13.08 -24.36 11.56
N ARG A 29 13.63 -24.31 12.78
CA ARG A 29 15.04 -24.66 13.11
C ARG A 29 15.19 -25.93 13.93
N ASP A 30 14.10 -26.50 14.40
CA ASP A 30 14.07 -27.74 15.17
C ASP A 30 13.14 -28.74 14.46
N ILE A 31 13.63 -29.30 13.33
CA ILE A 31 12.94 -30.29 12.54
C ILE A 31 13.25 -31.67 13.13
N ARG A 32 12.21 -32.44 13.45
CA ARG A 32 12.30 -33.73 14.12
C ARG A 32 11.96 -34.90 13.22
N LEU A 33 11.06 -34.67 12.26
CA LEU A 33 10.65 -35.68 11.30
C LEU A 33 10.65 -35.05 9.91
N THR A 34 11.06 -35.80 8.92
CA THR A 34 11.03 -35.44 7.52
C THR A 34 10.38 -36.56 6.72
N ALA A 35 9.48 -36.23 5.81
CA ALA A 35 8.90 -37.20 4.88
C ALA A 35 8.82 -36.57 3.47
N LYS A 36 8.86 -37.42 2.44
CA LYS A 36 8.66 -37.00 1.06
C LYS A 36 7.26 -37.37 0.62
N HIS A 37 6.65 -36.48 -0.14
CA HIS A 37 5.34 -36.68 -0.75
C HIS A 37 5.40 -36.23 -2.21
N THR A 38 4.89 -37.04 -3.12
CA THR A 38 4.77 -36.68 -4.54
C THR A 38 3.33 -36.36 -4.84
N GLU A 39 3.06 -35.14 -5.27
CA GLU A 39 1.73 -34.69 -5.66
C GLU A 39 1.61 -34.67 -7.18
N GLN A 40 0.48 -35.14 -7.67
CA GLN A 40 0.15 -35.07 -9.10
C GLN A 40 -0.49 -33.72 -9.40
N GLY A 41 0.19 -32.90 -10.20
CA GLY A 41 -0.30 -31.58 -10.58
C GLY A 41 -1.46 -31.61 -11.56
N THR A 42 -2.20 -30.52 -11.60
CA THR A 42 -3.11 -30.22 -12.71
C THR A 42 -2.31 -29.83 -13.94
N SER A 43 -2.83 -30.11 -15.13
CA SER A 43 -2.18 -29.76 -16.41
C SER A 43 -2.31 -28.29 -16.78
N ALA A 44 -2.33 -27.40 -15.78
CA ALA A 44 -2.43 -25.97 -15.99
C ALA A 44 -1.10 -25.38 -16.49
N PRO A 45 -1.15 -24.39 -17.38
CA PRO A 45 0.08 -23.70 -17.82
C PRO A 45 0.73 -22.97 -16.63
N ASN A 46 2.05 -23.12 -16.47
CA ASN A 46 2.78 -22.38 -15.44
C ASN A 46 2.65 -20.88 -15.70
N PRO A 47 2.09 -20.11 -14.76
CA PRO A 47 1.90 -18.65 -14.92
C PRO A 47 3.23 -17.89 -15.05
N TYR A 48 4.33 -18.49 -14.58
CA TYR A 48 5.68 -17.91 -14.60
C TYR A 48 6.58 -18.46 -15.70
N SER A 49 6.04 -19.20 -16.68
CA SER A 49 6.84 -19.80 -17.77
C SER A 49 7.61 -18.78 -18.60
N GLN A 50 7.12 -17.55 -18.68
CA GLN A 50 7.73 -16.42 -19.38
C GLN A 50 8.75 -15.64 -18.53
N LEU A 51 8.85 -15.95 -17.23
CA LEU A 51 9.75 -15.25 -16.33
C LEU A 51 11.19 -15.74 -16.54
N THR A 52 12.02 -14.90 -17.12
CA THR A 52 13.45 -15.14 -17.36
C THR A 52 14.33 -14.78 -16.15
N VAL A 53 13.71 -14.29 -15.07
CA VAL A 53 14.41 -13.78 -13.89
C VAL A 53 14.90 -14.93 -13.03
N GLN A 54 16.17 -15.28 -13.17
CA GLN A 54 16.78 -16.46 -12.56
C GLN A 54 16.85 -16.38 -11.03
N SER A 55 17.10 -15.17 -10.48
CA SER A 55 17.18 -14.93 -9.04
C SER A 55 15.88 -15.35 -8.31
N TYR A 56 14.73 -15.04 -8.89
CA TYR A 56 13.43 -15.42 -8.34
C TYR A 56 13.11 -16.90 -8.49
N ARG A 57 13.53 -17.52 -9.59
CA ARG A 57 13.32 -18.96 -9.81
C ARG A 57 14.10 -19.83 -8.84
N THR A 58 15.27 -19.39 -8.43
CA THR A 58 16.14 -20.13 -7.50
C THR A 58 15.93 -19.72 -6.04
N ALA A 59 15.05 -18.78 -5.78
CA ALA A 59 14.84 -18.14 -4.47
C ALA A 59 16.11 -17.47 -3.89
N ARG A 60 17.13 -17.22 -4.70
CA ARG A 60 18.34 -16.49 -4.32
C ARG A 60 18.18 -15.00 -4.61
N VAL A 61 17.33 -14.36 -3.80
CA VAL A 61 16.94 -12.95 -3.97
C VAL A 61 17.82 -11.97 -3.19
N THR A 62 19.06 -12.33 -2.90
CA THR A 62 19.99 -11.48 -2.15
C THR A 62 20.62 -10.38 -3.01
N ASP A 63 20.66 -10.56 -4.32
CA ASP A 63 21.35 -9.66 -5.25
C ASP A 63 20.58 -9.61 -6.58
N VAL A 64 19.43 -8.96 -6.55
CA VAL A 64 18.56 -8.78 -7.72
C VAL A 64 18.93 -7.48 -8.41
N SER A 65 19.31 -7.55 -9.70
CA SER A 65 19.60 -6.35 -10.50
C SER A 65 18.33 -5.57 -10.82
N ASP A 66 18.48 -4.25 -11.06
CA ASP A 66 17.39 -3.39 -11.51
C ASP A 66 16.75 -3.90 -12.82
N ALA A 67 17.54 -4.51 -13.71
CA ALA A 67 17.04 -5.08 -14.95
C ALA A 67 16.14 -6.29 -14.71
N GLU A 68 16.54 -7.21 -13.82
CA GLU A 68 15.70 -8.34 -13.41
C GLU A 68 14.42 -7.88 -12.72
N PHE A 69 14.52 -6.89 -11.82
CA PHE A 69 13.36 -6.35 -11.14
C PHE A 69 12.39 -5.66 -12.12
N ALA A 70 12.89 -4.86 -13.07
CA ALA A 70 12.08 -4.23 -14.11
C ALA A 70 11.39 -5.26 -15.01
N ALA A 71 12.09 -6.37 -15.35
CA ALA A 71 11.49 -7.47 -16.11
C ALA A 71 10.34 -8.15 -15.36
N LEU A 72 10.48 -8.35 -14.05
CA LEU A 72 9.42 -8.90 -13.19
C LEU A 72 8.24 -7.94 -13.05
N LEU A 73 8.53 -6.63 -12.91
CA LEU A 73 7.53 -5.57 -12.78
C LEU A 73 6.74 -5.36 -14.09
N GLY A 74 7.32 -5.72 -15.23
CA GLY A 74 6.71 -5.54 -16.54
C GLY A 74 6.80 -4.11 -17.11
N HIS A 75 7.47 -3.21 -16.43
CA HIS A 75 7.75 -1.84 -16.86
C HIS A 75 9.02 -1.31 -16.21
N ALA A 76 9.50 -0.16 -16.64
CA ALA A 76 10.66 0.50 -16.04
C ALA A 76 10.43 0.82 -14.56
N ILE A 77 11.49 0.69 -13.76
CA ILE A 77 11.45 1.07 -12.35
C ILE A 77 11.14 2.57 -12.25
N PRO A 78 10.10 2.98 -11.49
CA PRO A 78 9.82 4.39 -11.30
C PRO A 78 11.01 5.11 -10.65
N PRO A 79 11.25 6.39 -10.99
CA PRO A 79 12.31 7.15 -10.36
C PRO A 79 12.10 7.20 -8.84
N HIS A 80 13.17 6.99 -8.07
CA HIS A 80 13.11 7.00 -6.60
C HIS A 80 12.88 8.39 -6.00
N LEU A 81 13.07 9.44 -6.81
CA LEU A 81 12.82 10.81 -6.40
C LEU A 81 11.38 11.19 -6.70
N TRP A 82 10.68 11.67 -5.67
CA TRP A 82 9.35 12.22 -5.82
C TRP A 82 9.39 13.53 -6.63
N ASP A 83 8.57 13.63 -7.67
CA ASP A 83 8.51 14.82 -8.53
C ASP A 83 7.74 15.94 -7.83
N LYS A 84 8.48 16.97 -7.40
CA LYS A 84 7.94 18.14 -6.69
C LYS A 84 7.03 19.02 -7.56
N THR A 85 7.07 18.85 -8.87
CA THR A 85 6.32 19.67 -9.85
C THR A 85 4.92 19.11 -10.12
N GLN A 86 4.75 17.81 -9.89
CA GLN A 86 3.48 17.13 -10.11
C GLN A 86 2.43 17.53 -9.06
N PRO A 87 1.14 17.56 -9.44
CA PRO A 87 0.08 17.73 -8.47
C PRO A 87 0.07 16.56 -7.47
N LEU A 88 -0.30 16.87 -6.23
CA LEU A 88 -0.48 15.85 -5.20
C LEU A 88 -1.63 14.90 -5.58
N THR A 89 -1.48 13.63 -5.24
CA THR A 89 -2.42 12.54 -5.52
C THR A 89 -2.99 11.96 -4.23
N LEU A 90 -3.95 11.05 -4.34
CA LEU A 90 -4.50 10.30 -3.20
C LEU A 90 -3.45 9.43 -2.48
N ASN A 91 -2.35 9.10 -3.14
CA ASN A 91 -1.26 8.30 -2.58
C ASN A 91 -0.24 9.14 -1.79
N ASP A 92 -0.24 10.46 -2.01
CA ASP A 92 0.68 11.34 -1.31
C ASP A 92 0.22 11.54 0.13
N THR A 93 1.20 11.72 1.03
CA THR A 93 0.94 11.89 2.45
C THR A 93 0.88 13.38 2.83
N VAL A 94 0.47 13.66 4.06
CA VAL A 94 0.47 15.03 4.61
C VAL A 94 1.87 15.67 4.57
N THR A 95 2.94 14.87 4.56
CA THR A 95 4.31 15.39 4.42
C THR A 95 4.56 16.10 3.11
N GLN A 96 3.89 15.68 2.01
CA GLN A 96 4.02 16.31 0.71
C GLN A 96 3.30 17.66 0.63
N LEU A 97 2.48 18.05 1.62
CA LEU A 97 1.88 19.39 1.67
C LEU A 97 2.92 20.52 1.62
N ARG A 98 4.18 20.24 1.94
CA ARG A 98 5.28 21.20 1.75
C ARG A 98 5.44 21.66 0.30
N TYR A 99 4.99 20.84 -0.66
CA TYR A 99 5.04 21.11 -2.10
C TYR A 99 3.68 21.55 -2.67
N ALA A 100 2.65 21.65 -1.83
CA ALA A 100 1.32 22.07 -2.25
C ALA A 100 1.36 23.45 -2.93
N LYS A 101 0.55 23.65 -3.96
CA LYS A 101 0.40 24.96 -4.62
C LYS A 101 -0.28 25.96 -3.70
N ASN A 102 -1.19 25.49 -2.85
CA ASN A 102 -1.91 26.33 -1.88
C ASN A 102 -1.01 26.72 -0.69
N PRO A 103 -0.83 28.03 -0.38
CA PRO A 103 -0.01 28.49 0.73
C PRO A 103 -0.57 28.08 2.11
N LEU A 104 -1.89 27.94 2.26
CA LEU A 104 -2.53 27.49 3.49
C LEU A 104 -2.14 26.02 3.79
N ALA A 105 -2.11 25.16 2.80
CA ALA A 105 -1.66 23.78 2.95
C ALA A 105 -0.19 23.72 3.40
N ARG A 106 0.67 24.57 2.84
CA ARG A 106 2.07 24.72 3.28
C ARG A 106 2.19 25.23 4.72
N LEU A 107 1.28 26.10 5.15
CA LEU A 107 1.23 26.56 6.54
C LEU A 107 0.85 25.40 7.49
N ILE A 108 -0.16 24.62 7.15
CA ILE A 108 -0.57 23.42 7.91
C ILE A 108 0.61 22.47 8.07
N TYR A 109 1.33 22.18 6.98
CA TYR A 109 2.55 21.38 7.03
C TYR A 109 3.58 21.92 8.04
N ARG A 110 3.83 23.24 8.02
CA ARG A 110 4.80 23.86 8.94
C ARG A 110 4.37 23.74 10.40
N ILE A 111 3.09 23.91 10.69
CA ILE A 111 2.54 23.76 12.04
C ILE A 111 2.72 22.32 12.52
N LEU A 112 2.28 21.32 11.73
CA LEU A 112 2.40 19.91 12.07
C LEU A 112 3.87 19.50 12.26
N THR A 113 4.77 20.00 11.39
CA THR A 113 6.21 19.73 11.50
C THR A 113 6.79 20.30 12.78
N ARG A 114 6.40 21.53 13.17
CA ARG A 114 6.85 22.14 14.44
C ARG A 114 6.36 21.33 15.65
N MET A 115 5.09 20.93 15.65
CA MET A 115 4.52 20.09 16.72
C MET A 115 5.28 18.76 16.84
N LYS A 116 5.47 18.06 15.72
CA LYS A 116 6.24 16.81 15.66
C LYS A 116 7.65 16.98 16.21
N ASN A 117 8.38 17.99 15.74
CA ASN A 117 9.77 18.21 16.15
C ASN A 117 9.86 18.58 17.64
N LYS A 118 8.93 19.36 18.16
CA LYS A 118 8.84 19.69 19.59
C LYS A 118 8.64 18.45 20.46
N ALA A 119 7.69 17.57 20.07
CA ALA A 119 7.42 16.33 20.79
C ALA A 119 8.63 15.37 20.77
N THR A 120 9.31 15.26 19.62
CA THR A 120 10.51 14.43 19.46
C THR A 120 11.66 14.98 20.31
N ALA A 121 11.89 16.30 20.30
CA ALA A 121 12.94 16.93 21.09
C ALA A 121 12.72 16.79 22.63
N ALA A 122 11.46 16.71 23.03
CA ALA A 122 11.07 16.43 24.42
C ALA A 122 11.20 14.94 24.82
N GLY A 123 11.69 14.07 23.95
CA GLY A 123 11.82 12.63 24.18
C GLY A 123 10.46 11.89 24.28
N LYS A 124 9.37 12.54 23.89
CA LYS A 124 7.99 11.99 23.94
C LYS A 124 7.33 12.16 22.57
N PRO A 125 7.70 11.34 21.55
CA PRO A 125 7.10 11.43 20.24
C PRO A 125 5.59 11.13 20.32
N ASP A 126 4.79 12.00 19.75
CA ASP A 126 3.33 11.82 19.65
C ASP A 126 3.02 10.89 18.46
N LEU A 127 2.57 9.67 18.78
CA LEU A 127 2.27 8.64 17.77
C LEU A 127 1.07 9.02 16.90
N ASN A 128 0.06 9.72 17.45
CA ASN A 128 -1.09 10.17 16.68
C ASN A 128 -0.68 11.24 15.66
N LEU A 129 0.21 12.15 16.06
CA LEU A 129 0.75 13.17 15.18
C LEU A 129 1.62 12.55 14.09
N LEU A 130 2.45 11.56 14.43
CA LEU A 130 3.25 10.81 13.44
C LEU A 130 2.36 10.06 12.47
N PHE A 131 1.27 9.47 12.93
CA PHE A 131 0.28 8.81 12.10
C PHE A 131 -0.37 9.79 11.11
N ILE A 132 -0.90 10.92 11.59
CA ILE A 132 -1.51 11.95 10.75
C ILE A 132 -0.49 12.51 9.72
N TYR A 133 0.76 12.67 10.14
CA TYR A 133 1.83 13.21 9.30
C TYR A 133 2.18 12.28 8.13
N ASN A 134 2.08 10.97 8.33
CA ASN A 134 2.45 9.95 7.35
C ASN A 134 1.25 9.29 6.63
N ILE A 135 0.02 9.62 7.02
CA ILE A 135 -1.16 9.03 6.37
C ILE A 135 -1.32 9.57 4.94
N PRO A 136 -1.52 8.72 3.92
CA PRO A 136 -1.88 9.18 2.60
C PRO A 136 -3.31 9.71 2.57
N PHE A 137 -3.62 10.62 1.64
CA PHE A 137 -4.97 11.21 1.54
C PHE A 137 -6.06 10.13 1.44
N ARG A 138 -5.84 9.05 0.67
CA ARG A 138 -6.77 7.92 0.63
C ARG A 138 -6.97 7.23 1.98
N GLY A 139 -5.92 7.21 2.79
CA GLY A 139 -5.95 6.59 4.11
C GLY A 139 -6.90 7.32 5.06
N MET A 140 -7.03 8.64 4.93
CA MET A 140 -7.99 9.42 5.73
C MET A 140 -9.42 8.91 5.55
N ALA A 141 -9.82 8.60 4.31
CA ALA A 141 -11.14 8.09 4.01
C ALA A 141 -11.42 6.70 4.62
N LYS A 142 -10.37 5.88 4.81
CA LYS A 142 -10.51 4.53 5.36
C LYS A 142 -10.36 4.48 6.89
N MET A 143 -9.54 5.35 7.45
CA MET A 143 -9.11 5.24 8.85
C MET A 143 -9.79 6.25 9.79
N MET A 144 -10.52 7.23 9.26
CA MET A 144 -11.22 8.22 10.07
C MET A 144 -12.68 7.84 10.35
N ASN A 145 -12.97 6.56 10.42
CA ASN A 145 -14.26 6.00 10.88
C ASN A 145 -15.49 6.64 10.21
N GLY A 146 -15.42 6.86 8.90
CA GLY A 146 -16.50 7.44 8.11
C GLY A 146 -16.66 8.97 8.21
N MET A 147 -15.80 9.65 9.00
CA MET A 147 -15.82 11.12 9.05
C MET A 147 -15.39 11.78 7.73
N VAL A 148 -14.49 11.13 7.00
CA VAL A 148 -13.99 11.58 5.71
C VAL A 148 -14.34 10.52 4.65
N SER A 149 -15.06 10.92 3.61
CA SER A 149 -15.30 10.05 2.44
C SER A 149 -14.16 10.16 1.43
N MET A 150 -14.09 9.22 0.47
CA MET A 150 -13.10 9.31 -0.61
C MET A 150 -13.30 10.57 -1.45
N ALA A 151 -14.56 10.95 -1.73
CA ALA A 151 -14.87 12.19 -2.43
C ALA A 151 -14.36 13.43 -1.68
N MET A 152 -14.48 13.45 -0.35
CA MET A 152 -13.92 14.54 0.47
C MET A 152 -12.38 14.56 0.42
N ALA A 153 -11.72 13.41 0.35
CA ALA A 153 -10.26 13.34 0.17
C ALA A 153 -9.83 13.90 -1.18
N GLU A 154 -10.58 13.62 -2.25
CA GLU A 154 -10.37 14.21 -3.58
C GLU A 154 -10.58 15.73 -3.57
N ASP A 155 -11.60 16.22 -2.85
CA ASP A 155 -11.86 17.66 -2.72
C ASP A 155 -10.74 18.38 -1.96
N MET A 156 -10.19 17.75 -0.91
CA MET A 156 -9.00 18.26 -0.23
C MET A 156 -7.80 18.32 -1.19
N LEU A 157 -7.62 17.33 -2.07
CA LEU A 157 -6.58 17.36 -3.10
C LEU A 157 -6.76 18.51 -4.09
N LEU A 158 -7.99 18.81 -4.51
CA LEU A 158 -8.25 19.99 -5.33
C LEU A 158 -7.80 21.28 -4.65
N MET A 159 -8.10 21.41 -3.34
CA MET A 159 -7.70 22.58 -2.56
C MET A 159 -6.17 22.73 -2.48
N VAL A 160 -5.46 21.66 -2.17
CA VAL A 160 -4.00 21.71 -2.01
C VAL A 160 -3.26 21.86 -3.34
N ASN A 161 -3.85 21.42 -4.45
CA ASN A 161 -3.35 21.58 -5.81
C ASN A 161 -3.66 22.94 -6.46
N GLY A 162 -4.23 23.90 -5.71
CA GLY A 162 -4.43 25.27 -6.14
C GLY A 162 -5.86 25.61 -6.55
N HIS A 163 -6.79 24.68 -6.54
CA HIS A 163 -8.21 24.91 -6.84
C HIS A 163 -9.03 25.09 -5.55
N PHE A 164 -8.60 26.02 -4.68
CA PHE A 164 -9.10 26.16 -3.32
C PHE A 164 -10.63 26.33 -3.25
N PHE A 165 -11.19 27.33 -3.92
CA PHE A 165 -12.63 27.62 -3.83
C PHE A 165 -13.48 26.48 -4.39
N ARG A 166 -13.05 25.88 -5.50
CA ARG A 166 -13.74 24.73 -6.10
C ARG A 166 -13.72 23.52 -5.17
N GLY A 167 -12.56 23.21 -4.59
CA GLY A 167 -12.41 22.11 -3.63
C GLY A 167 -13.21 22.36 -2.35
N CYS A 168 -13.22 23.59 -1.83
CA CYS A 168 -13.97 23.97 -0.64
C CYS A 168 -15.49 23.80 -0.85
N GLY A 169 -16.04 24.30 -1.97
CA GLY A 169 -17.46 24.15 -2.27
C GLY A 169 -17.89 22.67 -2.40
N ARG A 170 -17.08 21.84 -3.07
CA ARG A 170 -17.32 20.40 -3.20
C ARG A 170 -17.20 19.69 -1.85
N LEU A 171 -16.20 20.04 -1.05
CA LEU A 171 -15.98 19.46 0.28
C LEU A 171 -17.19 19.71 1.20
N ILE A 172 -17.70 20.94 1.22
CA ILE A 172 -18.91 21.29 1.98
C ILE A 172 -20.11 20.48 1.49
N HIS A 173 -20.30 20.38 0.17
CA HIS A 173 -21.36 19.56 -0.42
C HIS A 173 -21.27 18.10 0.03
N HIS A 174 -20.12 17.45 -0.14
CA HIS A 174 -19.93 16.05 0.25
C HIS A 174 -20.01 15.83 1.76
N PHE A 175 -19.60 16.82 2.56
CA PHE A 175 -19.77 16.79 4.01
C PHE A 175 -21.24 16.79 4.43
N CYS A 176 -22.06 17.66 3.83
CA CYS A 176 -23.49 17.76 4.13
C CYS A 176 -24.28 16.53 3.63
N HIS A 177 -23.86 15.91 2.52
CA HIS A 177 -24.55 14.80 1.88
C HIS A 177 -23.87 13.44 2.14
N ARG A 178 -23.00 13.36 3.15
CA ARG A 178 -22.36 12.09 3.49
C ARG A 178 -23.40 11.06 3.96
N PRO A 179 -23.32 9.79 3.51
CA PRO A 179 -24.17 8.74 4.03
C PRO A 179 -23.92 8.57 5.53
N LYS A 180 -24.98 8.51 6.32
CA LYS A 180 -24.87 8.19 7.74
C LYS A 180 -24.37 6.76 7.85
N LEU A 181 -23.22 6.56 8.48
CA LEU A 181 -22.69 5.23 8.76
C LEU A 181 -23.64 4.57 9.77
N ASN A 182 -24.43 3.59 9.32
CA ASN A 182 -25.15 2.72 10.24
C ASN A 182 -24.12 1.80 10.93
N LEU A 183 -23.67 2.19 12.10
CA LEU A 183 -22.76 1.38 12.94
C LEU A 183 -23.46 0.17 13.57
N ASN A 184 -24.77 0.02 13.35
CA ASN A 184 -25.58 -1.07 13.89
C ASN A 184 -26.37 -1.72 12.72
N PRO A 185 -25.82 -2.76 12.06
CA PRO A 185 -26.52 -3.47 10.99
C PRO A 185 -27.73 -4.28 11.47
N ASP A 186 -27.91 -4.44 12.81
CA ASP A 186 -28.94 -5.27 13.41
C ASP A 186 -30.07 -4.45 14.07
N LYS A 187 -30.29 -3.21 13.65
CA LYS A 187 -31.48 -2.42 14.03
C LYS A 187 -32.24 -1.93 12.82
#